data_8235e3692b6c3859e54d96aef7df7eb8
#
_entry.id   8235e3692b6c3859e54d96aef7df7eb8
#
_cell.length_a   1.000
_cell.length_b   1.000
_cell.length_c   1.000
_cell.angle_alpha   90.00
_cell.angle_beta   90.00
_cell.angle_gamma   90.00
#
_symmetry.space_group_name_H-M   'P 1'
#
loop_
_entity.id
_entity.type
_entity.pdbx_description
1 polymer ?
#
loop_
_entity_poly.entity_id
_entity_poly.type
_entity_poly.pdbx_seq_one_letter_code
_entity_poly.pdbx_strand_id
1 'polypeptide(L)'
;KLYPNKAVEDFEIQRKAATVTFVGSGLSVDIVPVIEDPARPGYGWQFDIHDNTKVQTCAPCQIKFVRDRKDVDGDFRTLVRLSKKWRNRIELKPLKSFAIELIMAHLLAKHGKDGSIEKRFRDFLLYIAQSGLKEVITFPENGKVSPAFTDPVVILDPVCNTNNVTSRISEDERLEIVAAATEAWETANFASTEDDIEIWKELFGPRFKVKE
;
A
#
# COMPACT_ATOMS: atom_id res chain seq x y z
N LYS A 1 25.12 -21.62 2.26
CA LYS A 1 23.78 -21.56 2.88
C LYS A 1 23.70 -20.30 3.74
N LEU A 2 22.76 -19.37 3.45
CA LEU A 2 22.51 -18.16 4.26
C LEU A 2 21.90 -18.52 5.64
N TYR A 3 21.19 -19.63 5.72
CA TYR A 3 20.53 -20.14 6.92
C TYR A 3 20.87 -21.64 7.07
N PRO A 4 21.99 -21.99 7.73
CA PRO A 4 22.48 -23.37 7.76
C PRO A 4 21.56 -24.37 8.46
N ASN A 5 20.65 -23.87 9.31
CA ASN A 5 19.72 -24.70 10.08
C ASN A 5 18.31 -24.77 9.48
N LYS A 6 18.13 -24.33 8.22
CA LYS A 6 16.86 -24.40 7.50
C LYS A 6 16.97 -25.38 6.34
N ALA A 7 16.00 -26.29 6.25
CA ALA A 7 15.82 -27.19 5.13
C ALA A 7 15.05 -26.48 3.98
N VAL A 8 14.96 -27.09 2.81
CA VAL A 8 14.25 -26.51 1.66
C VAL A 8 12.75 -26.40 1.96
N GLU A 9 12.18 -27.34 2.66
CA GLU A 9 10.80 -27.39 3.11
C GLU A 9 10.41 -26.31 4.12
N ASP A 10 11.39 -25.65 4.74
CA ASP A 10 11.16 -24.50 5.62
C ASP A 10 10.89 -23.19 4.85
N PHE A 11 10.97 -23.24 3.52
CA PHE A 11 10.73 -22.11 2.65
C PHE A 11 9.40 -22.29 1.92
N GLU A 12 8.49 -21.35 2.11
CA GLU A 12 7.27 -21.27 1.31
C GLU A 12 7.57 -20.49 0.03
N ILE A 13 7.45 -21.18 -1.11
CA ILE A 13 7.66 -20.55 -2.41
C ILE A 13 6.41 -19.80 -2.82
N GLN A 14 6.55 -18.50 -3.01
CA GLN A 14 5.51 -17.62 -3.53
C GLN A 14 5.76 -17.27 -5.00
N ARG A 15 4.85 -16.54 -5.62
CA ARG A 15 4.95 -16.14 -7.03
C ARG A 15 6.25 -15.39 -7.38
N LYS A 16 6.70 -14.50 -6.47
CA LYS A 16 7.86 -13.61 -6.68
C LYS A 16 8.86 -13.64 -5.53
N ALA A 17 8.64 -14.47 -4.54
CA ALA A 17 9.44 -14.50 -3.32
C ALA A 17 9.52 -15.92 -2.76
N ALA A 18 10.44 -16.11 -1.82
CA ALA A 18 10.45 -17.25 -0.92
C ALA A 18 10.30 -16.73 0.51
N THR A 19 9.31 -17.18 1.24
CA THR A 19 9.10 -16.82 2.66
C THR A 19 9.79 -17.83 3.54
N VAL A 20 10.52 -17.36 4.54
CA VAL A 20 11.03 -18.17 5.64
C VAL A 20 10.43 -17.70 6.96
N THR A 21 9.84 -18.63 7.70
CA THR A 21 9.31 -18.35 9.04
C THR A 21 10.24 -18.91 10.11
N PHE A 22 10.61 -18.07 11.06
CA PHE A 22 11.47 -18.42 12.20
C PHE A 22 10.58 -18.90 13.35
N VAL A 23 10.58 -20.19 13.62
CA VAL A 23 9.70 -20.85 14.59
C VAL A 23 9.81 -20.24 16.00
N GLY A 24 11.01 -19.85 16.44
CA GLY A 24 11.21 -19.31 17.80
C GLY A 24 10.61 -17.91 18.02
N SER A 25 10.54 -17.08 16.99
CA SER A 25 10.04 -15.70 17.06
C SER A 25 8.70 -15.49 16.34
N GLY A 26 8.27 -16.45 15.52
CA GLY A 26 7.13 -16.27 14.60
C GLY A 26 7.40 -15.26 13.48
N LEU A 27 8.63 -14.74 13.35
CA LEU A 27 8.99 -13.79 12.31
C LEU A 27 9.02 -14.48 10.95
N SER A 28 8.24 -13.95 10.00
CA SER A 28 8.29 -14.34 8.59
C SER A 28 9.04 -13.28 7.79
N VAL A 29 9.95 -13.72 6.93
CA VAL A 29 10.76 -12.86 6.06
C VAL A 29 10.62 -13.32 4.62
N ASP A 30 10.21 -12.40 3.75
CA ASP A 30 10.15 -12.63 2.31
C ASP A 30 11.51 -12.29 1.68
N ILE A 31 12.07 -13.26 0.98
CA ILE A 31 13.29 -13.12 0.18
C ILE A 31 12.87 -13.00 -1.27
N VAL A 32 13.06 -11.82 -1.84
CA VAL A 32 12.72 -11.52 -3.24
C VAL A 32 13.99 -11.52 -4.07
N PRO A 33 14.19 -12.53 -4.96
CA PRO A 33 15.32 -12.53 -5.88
C PRO A 33 15.11 -11.47 -6.96
N VAL A 34 16.13 -10.64 -7.20
CA VAL A 34 16.12 -9.61 -8.24
C VAL A 34 17.40 -9.76 -9.07
N ILE A 35 17.25 -9.79 -10.38
CA ILE A 35 18.38 -9.76 -11.31
C ILE A 35 18.63 -8.30 -11.67
N GLU A 36 19.84 -7.81 -11.39
CA GLU A 36 20.20 -6.41 -11.67
C GLU A 36 20.03 -6.07 -13.16
N ASP A 37 19.54 -4.88 -13.43
CA ASP A 37 19.46 -4.31 -14.78
C ASP A 37 20.77 -3.54 -15.05
N PRO A 38 21.67 -4.06 -15.89
CA PRO A 38 22.96 -3.40 -16.13
C PRO A 38 22.83 -2.05 -16.85
N ALA A 39 21.70 -1.79 -17.51
CA ALA A 39 21.44 -0.52 -18.18
C ALA A 39 20.91 0.57 -17.24
N ARG A 40 20.45 0.21 -16.04
CA ARG A 40 19.82 1.12 -15.09
C ARG A 40 20.26 0.82 -13.66
N PRO A 41 21.34 1.45 -13.15
CA PRO A 41 21.85 1.21 -11.80
C PRO A 41 20.76 1.35 -10.71
N GLY A 42 20.68 0.36 -9.82
CA GLY A 42 19.66 0.28 -8.77
C GLY A 42 18.33 -0.34 -9.20
N TYR A 43 18.13 -0.53 -10.51
CA TYR A 43 16.98 -1.27 -11.05
C TYR A 43 17.31 -2.75 -11.23
N GLY A 44 16.28 -3.57 -11.23
CA GLY A 44 16.40 -4.99 -11.51
C GLY A 44 15.08 -5.60 -11.95
N TRP A 45 15.16 -6.86 -12.33
CA TRP A 45 14.03 -7.64 -12.83
C TRP A 45 13.63 -8.68 -11.78
N GLN A 46 12.40 -8.60 -11.34
CA GLN A 46 11.75 -9.57 -10.47
C GLN A 46 10.91 -10.51 -11.34
N PHE A 47 11.06 -11.81 -11.15
CA PHE A 47 10.34 -12.81 -11.91
C PHE A 47 9.11 -13.28 -11.14
N ASP A 48 8.00 -13.44 -11.88
CA ASP A 48 6.80 -14.14 -11.44
C ASP A 48 6.86 -15.57 -11.99
N ILE A 49 7.03 -16.54 -11.10
CA ILE A 49 7.21 -17.94 -11.50
C ILE A 49 5.91 -18.62 -11.97
N HIS A 50 4.74 -18.04 -11.65
CA HIS A 50 3.45 -18.58 -12.11
C HIS A 50 3.12 -18.16 -13.53
N ASP A 51 3.30 -16.88 -13.84
CA ASP A 51 2.94 -16.32 -15.14
C ASP A 51 4.13 -16.31 -16.12
N ASN A 52 5.31 -16.73 -15.65
CA ASN A 52 6.57 -16.64 -16.39
C ASN A 52 6.84 -15.23 -16.96
N THR A 53 6.43 -14.21 -16.19
CA THR A 53 6.61 -12.80 -16.54
C THR A 53 7.70 -12.16 -15.69
N LYS A 54 8.20 -11.02 -16.14
CA LYS A 54 9.16 -10.22 -15.39
C LYS A 54 8.66 -8.80 -15.23
N VAL A 55 8.91 -8.21 -14.06
CA VAL A 55 8.58 -6.83 -13.75
C VAL A 55 9.86 -6.11 -13.35
N GLN A 56 10.09 -4.94 -13.93
CA GLN A 56 11.20 -4.09 -13.49
C GLN A 56 10.85 -3.47 -12.14
N THR A 57 11.80 -3.42 -11.23
CA THR A 57 11.65 -2.85 -9.89
C THR A 57 12.89 -2.07 -9.48
N CYS A 58 12.72 -1.13 -8.56
CA CYS A 58 13.81 -0.41 -7.91
C CYS A 58 13.42 -0.17 -6.45
N ALA A 59 13.67 -1.13 -5.57
CA ALA A 59 13.32 -1.00 -4.16
C ALA A 59 13.94 0.25 -3.48
N PRO A 60 15.20 0.63 -3.71
CA PRO A 60 15.73 1.90 -3.20
C PRO A 60 14.97 3.13 -3.72
N CYS A 61 14.54 3.11 -4.99
CA CYS A 61 13.78 4.22 -5.58
C CYS A 61 12.37 4.32 -4.97
N GLN A 62 11.69 3.19 -4.74
CA GLN A 62 10.38 3.16 -4.08
C GLN A 62 10.47 3.66 -2.63
N ILE A 63 11.49 3.23 -1.88
CA ILE A 63 11.76 3.72 -0.52
C ILE A 63 12.04 5.23 -0.54
N LYS A 64 12.84 5.71 -1.50
CA LYS A 64 13.11 7.14 -1.65
C LYS A 64 11.83 7.92 -1.96
N PHE A 65 10.98 7.43 -2.87
CA PHE A 65 9.70 8.03 -3.21
C PHE A 65 8.84 8.28 -1.97
N VAL A 66 8.67 7.27 -1.12
CA VAL A 66 7.89 7.38 0.14
C VAL A 66 8.57 8.30 1.15
N ARG A 67 9.90 8.27 1.24
CA ARG A 67 10.67 9.14 2.13
C ARG A 67 10.52 10.60 1.74
N ASP A 68 10.63 10.93 0.46
CA ASP A 68 10.48 12.29 -0.03
C ASP A 68 9.10 12.88 0.36
N ARG A 69 8.00 12.08 0.33
CA ARG A 69 6.66 12.51 0.78
C ARG A 69 6.61 12.78 2.28
N LYS A 70 7.27 11.95 3.08
CA LYS A 70 7.40 12.18 4.53
C LYS A 70 8.20 13.45 4.84
N ASP A 71 9.18 13.79 4.00
CA ASP A 71 9.99 15.00 4.20
C ASP A 71 9.22 16.28 3.81
N VAL A 72 8.27 16.17 2.88
CA VAL A 72 7.33 17.25 2.54
C VAL A 72 6.26 17.43 3.61
N ASP A 73 5.79 16.33 4.20
CA ASP A 73 4.68 16.29 5.14
C ASP A 73 5.00 15.39 6.35
N GLY A 74 5.23 16.00 7.51
CA GLY A 74 5.56 15.29 8.75
C GLY A 74 4.49 14.28 9.19
N ASP A 75 3.22 14.50 8.82
CA ASP A 75 2.09 13.64 9.18
C ASP A 75 1.88 12.47 8.21
N PHE A 76 2.51 12.51 7.03
CA PHE A 76 2.34 11.49 5.99
C PHE A 76 2.50 10.06 6.53
N ARG A 77 3.55 9.84 7.32
CA ARG A 77 3.83 8.51 7.92
C ARG A 77 2.74 8.09 8.91
N THR A 78 2.22 9.02 9.69
CA THR A 78 1.13 8.76 10.64
C THR A 78 -0.14 8.38 9.92
N LEU A 79 -0.50 9.12 8.87
CA LEU A 79 -1.66 8.84 8.03
C LEU A 79 -1.59 7.45 7.37
N VAL A 80 -0.44 7.12 6.77
CA VAL A 80 -0.20 5.78 6.21
C VAL A 80 -0.34 4.69 7.28
N ARG A 81 0.18 4.91 8.49
CA ARG A 81 0.07 3.93 9.59
C ARG A 81 -1.36 3.76 10.08
N LEU A 82 -2.13 4.84 10.17
CA LEU A 82 -3.56 4.79 10.51
C LEU A 82 -4.33 4.00 9.46
N SER A 83 -4.14 4.31 8.18
CA SER A 83 -4.80 3.60 7.07
C SER A 83 -4.46 2.11 7.05
N LYS A 84 -3.20 1.75 7.31
CA LYS A 84 -2.79 0.34 7.45
C LYS A 84 -3.40 -0.33 8.69
N LYS A 85 -3.54 0.41 9.80
CA LYS A 85 -4.14 -0.11 11.02
C LYS A 85 -5.63 -0.40 10.83
N TRP A 86 -6.37 0.53 10.21
CA TRP A 86 -7.75 0.32 9.80
C TRP A 86 -7.87 -0.92 8.91
N ARG A 87 -7.15 -0.96 7.79
CA ARG A 87 -7.14 -2.08 6.86
C ARG A 87 -6.89 -3.43 7.55
N ASN A 88 -5.90 -3.47 8.46
CA ASN A 88 -5.56 -4.68 9.20
C ASN A 88 -6.64 -5.08 10.21
N ARG A 89 -7.34 -4.10 10.81
CA ARG A 89 -8.41 -4.33 11.77
C ARG A 89 -9.59 -5.09 11.18
N ILE A 90 -9.92 -4.79 9.93
CA ILE A 90 -11.02 -5.43 9.18
C ILE A 90 -10.52 -6.53 8.23
N GLU A 91 -9.25 -6.90 8.31
CA GLU A 91 -8.62 -7.94 7.48
C GLU A 91 -8.78 -7.74 5.97
N LEU A 92 -8.85 -6.49 5.50
CA LEU A 92 -9.02 -6.14 4.08
C LEU A 92 -7.74 -6.46 3.28
N LYS A 93 -7.53 -7.73 3.01
CA LYS A 93 -6.32 -8.28 2.39
C LYS A 93 -6.01 -7.76 0.97
N PRO A 94 -7.00 -7.48 0.11
CA PRO A 94 -6.75 -6.99 -1.24
C PRO A 94 -6.02 -5.64 -1.25
N LEU A 95 -6.31 -4.72 -0.31
CA LEU A 95 -5.69 -3.40 -0.24
C LEU A 95 -4.27 -3.50 0.35
N LYS A 96 -3.28 -3.67 -0.51
CA LYS A 96 -1.88 -3.86 -0.10
C LYS A 96 -1.26 -2.59 0.49
N SER A 97 -0.24 -2.77 1.34
CA SER A 97 0.43 -1.68 2.05
C SER A 97 1.01 -0.61 1.13
N PHE A 98 1.60 -1.01 0.01
CA PHE A 98 2.18 -0.08 -0.94
C PHE A 98 1.11 0.72 -1.69
N ALA A 99 -0.02 0.10 -2.03
CA ALA A 99 -1.16 0.83 -2.61
C ALA A 99 -1.69 1.93 -1.66
N ILE A 100 -1.78 1.67 -0.35
CA ILE A 100 -2.14 2.69 0.66
C ILE A 100 -1.15 3.86 0.65
N GLU A 101 0.15 3.58 0.59
CA GLU A 101 1.20 4.61 0.52
C GLU A 101 1.06 5.46 -0.74
N LEU A 102 0.77 4.85 -1.88
CA LEU A 102 0.59 5.54 -3.15
C LEU A 102 -0.69 6.37 -3.20
N ILE A 103 -1.82 5.85 -2.69
CA ILE A 103 -3.07 6.63 -2.57
C ILE A 103 -2.83 7.85 -1.67
N MET A 104 -2.15 7.67 -0.54
CA MET A 104 -1.84 8.78 0.37
C MET A 104 -0.90 9.81 -0.29
N ALA A 105 0.08 9.36 -1.09
CA ALA A 105 0.96 10.24 -1.85
C ALA A 105 0.21 11.02 -2.93
N HIS A 106 -0.76 10.39 -3.60
CA HIS A 106 -1.65 11.03 -4.56
C HIS A 106 -2.49 12.14 -3.90
N LEU A 107 -3.08 11.84 -2.74
CA LEU A 107 -3.87 12.82 -2.00
C LEU A 107 -3.01 13.99 -1.49
N LEU A 108 -1.80 13.74 -1.03
CA LEU A 108 -0.86 14.78 -0.65
C LEU A 108 -0.54 15.70 -1.83
N ALA A 109 -0.33 15.14 -3.02
CA ALA A 109 -0.07 15.92 -4.22
C ALA A 109 -1.29 16.74 -4.68
N LYS A 110 -2.49 16.19 -4.51
CA LYS A 110 -3.76 16.79 -4.97
C LYS A 110 -4.30 17.86 -4.02
N HIS A 111 -4.18 17.65 -2.71
CA HIS A 111 -4.80 18.48 -1.67
C HIS A 111 -3.81 19.18 -0.74
N GLY A 112 -2.52 18.89 -0.87
CA GLY A 112 -1.50 19.42 0.04
C GLY A 112 -1.52 18.73 1.41
N LYS A 113 -0.95 19.43 2.41
CA LYS A 113 -0.79 18.94 3.78
C LYS A 113 -1.73 19.60 4.79
N ASP A 114 -2.68 20.40 4.32
CA ASP A 114 -3.55 21.16 5.20
C ASP A 114 -4.64 20.29 5.85
N GLY A 115 -4.97 20.62 7.09
CA GLY A 115 -5.96 19.93 7.90
C GLY A 115 -5.37 18.99 8.95
N SER A 116 -6.19 18.62 9.92
CA SER A 116 -5.81 17.67 10.97
C SER A 116 -5.57 16.27 10.42
N ILE A 117 -4.79 15.45 11.14
CA ILE A 117 -4.59 14.03 10.82
C ILE A 117 -5.94 13.31 10.68
N GLU A 118 -6.88 13.63 11.57
CA GLU A 118 -8.23 13.09 11.56
C GLU A 118 -8.97 13.41 10.24
N LYS A 119 -9.03 14.72 9.88
CA LYS A 119 -9.67 15.14 8.62
C LYS A 119 -9.04 14.44 7.41
N ARG A 120 -7.72 14.42 7.33
CA ARG A 120 -6.98 13.83 6.21
C ARG A 120 -7.13 12.31 6.14
N PHE A 121 -7.31 11.62 7.27
CA PHE A 121 -7.66 10.21 7.27
C PHE A 121 -9.08 9.99 6.75
N ARG A 122 -10.05 10.82 7.13
CA ARG A 122 -11.41 10.80 6.55
C ARG A 122 -11.40 11.09 5.05
N ASP A 123 -10.58 12.05 4.61
CA ASP A 123 -10.41 12.37 3.18
C ASP A 123 -9.84 11.16 2.40
N PHE A 124 -8.95 10.38 3.00
CA PHE A 124 -8.45 9.13 2.41
C PHE A 124 -9.56 8.10 2.21
N LEU A 125 -10.40 7.89 3.21
CA LEU A 125 -11.53 6.96 3.12
C LEU A 125 -12.55 7.46 2.10
N LEU A 126 -12.89 8.74 2.16
CA LEU A 126 -13.84 9.39 1.24
C LEU A 126 -13.37 9.31 -0.21
N TYR A 127 -12.08 9.51 -0.45
CA TYR A 127 -11.50 9.38 -1.79
C TYR A 127 -11.74 7.98 -2.36
N ILE A 128 -11.46 6.93 -1.59
CA ILE A 128 -11.69 5.55 -2.04
C ILE A 128 -13.18 5.32 -2.29
N ALA A 129 -14.05 5.75 -1.39
CA ALA A 129 -15.50 5.60 -1.49
C ALA A 129 -16.07 6.30 -2.73
N GLN A 130 -15.67 7.55 -2.98
CA GLN A 130 -16.22 8.38 -4.06
C GLN A 130 -15.64 8.08 -5.43
N SER A 131 -14.30 7.87 -5.52
CA SER A 131 -13.65 7.54 -6.79
C SER A 131 -13.96 6.12 -7.24
N GLY A 132 -14.36 5.25 -6.30
CA GLY A 132 -14.51 3.84 -6.55
C GLY A 132 -13.19 3.18 -7.01
N LEU A 133 -12.05 3.83 -6.78
CA LEU A 133 -10.71 3.45 -7.29
C LEU A 133 -10.65 3.30 -8.82
N LYS A 134 -11.53 3.99 -9.56
CA LYS A 134 -11.57 3.97 -11.04
C LYS A 134 -10.63 5.01 -11.68
N GLU A 135 -10.17 5.99 -10.91
CA GLU A 135 -9.17 6.95 -11.36
C GLU A 135 -7.81 6.26 -11.50
N VAL A 136 -7.14 6.48 -12.64
CA VAL A 136 -5.77 6.02 -12.82
C VAL A 136 -4.84 6.91 -12.03
N ILE A 137 -4.19 6.37 -11.01
CA ILE A 137 -3.23 7.11 -10.19
C ILE A 137 -1.84 7.03 -10.83
N THR A 138 -1.32 8.20 -11.17
CA THR A 138 0.04 8.39 -11.68
C THR A 138 0.78 9.46 -10.89
N PHE A 139 2.09 9.51 -11.05
CA PHE A 139 2.96 10.46 -10.35
C PHE A 139 3.84 11.22 -11.34
N PRO A 140 4.32 12.43 -11.00
CA PRO A 140 5.26 13.17 -11.84
C PRO A 140 6.48 12.35 -12.25
N GLU A 141 6.93 11.44 -11.38
CA GLU A 141 8.06 10.53 -11.61
C GLU A 141 7.81 9.54 -12.76
N ASN A 142 6.55 9.26 -13.07
CA ASN A 142 6.20 8.39 -14.21
C ASN A 142 6.45 9.07 -15.56
N GLY A 143 6.41 10.41 -15.65
CA GLY A 143 6.50 11.11 -16.93
C GLY A 143 5.33 10.74 -17.86
N LYS A 144 5.61 10.50 -19.14
CA LYS A 144 4.59 10.02 -20.08
C LYS A 144 4.25 8.56 -19.82
N VAL A 145 3.00 8.32 -19.49
CA VAL A 145 2.47 6.96 -19.25
C VAL A 145 1.94 6.38 -20.57
N SER A 146 2.45 5.25 -20.93
CA SER A 146 1.95 4.33 -21.96
C SER A 146 2.45 2.95 -21.55
N PRO A 147 1.64 2.06 -21.17
CA PRO A 147 0.55 1.44 -21.94
C PRO A 147 -0.84 1.71 -21.32
N ALA A 148 -1.90 1.34 -22.06
CA ALA A 148 -3.24 1.26 -21.51
C ALA A 148 -3.35 0.04 -20.58
N PHE A 149 -3.74 0.28 -19.33
CA PHE A 149 -4.06 -0.78 -18.36
C PHE A 149 -5.55 -1.07 -18.41
N THR A 150 -5.93 -2.34 -18.31
CA THR A 150 -7.32 -2.81 -18.31
C THR A 150 -7.75 -3.34 -16.94
N ASP A 151 -6.87 -3.25 -15.96
CA ASP A 151 -7.15 -3.72 -14.60
C ASP A 151 -8.27 -2.88 -13.93
N PRO A 152 -9.08 -3.46 -13.05
CA PRO A 152 -10.14 -2.76 -12.32
C PRO A 152 -9.64 -1.59 -11.48
N VAL A 153 -8.41 -1.68 -10.97
CA VAL A 153 -7.72 -0.62 -10.22
C VAL A 153 -6.35 -0.39 -10.82
N VAL A 154 -6.04 0.86 -11.16
CA VAL A 154 -4.73 1.22 -11.75
C VAL A 154 -4.02 2.25 -10.89
N ILE A 155 -2.98 1.79 -10.19
CA ILE A 155 -2.04 2.64 -9.46
C ILE A 155 -0.64 2.32 -9.97
N LEU A 156 -0.03 3.24 -10.68
CA LEU A 156 1.29 3.01 -11.26
C LEU A 156 2.38 3.02 -10.19
N ASP A 157 3.32 2.14 -10.36
CA ASP A 157 4.57 2.20 -9.62
C ASP A 157 5.31 3.50 -10.04
N PRO A 158 5.61 4.40 -9.10
CA PRO A 158 6.26 5.68 -9.45
C PRO A 158 7.63 5.53 -10.09
N VAL A 159 8.24 4.35 -10.00
CA VAL A 159 9.58 4.07 -10.55
C VAL A 159 9.54 3.20 -11.80
N CYS A 160 8.36 2.66 -12.15
CA CYS A 160 8.20 1.76 -13.31
C CYS A 160 6.84 1.96 -13.99
N ASN A 161 6.81 2.66 -15.12
CA ASN A 161 5.57 3.00 -15.87
C ASN A 161 4.81 1.80 -16.42
N THR A 162 5.44 0.63 -16.50
CA THR A 162 4.83 -0.61 -17.00
C THR A 162 4.30 -1.49 -15.87
N ASN A 163 4.41 -1.04 -14.62
CA ASN A 163 3.98 -1.80 -13.46
C ASN A 163 2.76 -1.17 -12.79
N ASN A 164 1.62 -1.86 -12.83
CA ASN A 164 0.47 -1.54 -12.00
C ASN A 164 0.61 -2.28 -10.65
N VAL A 165 0.76 -1.52 -9.57
CA VAL A 165 0.92 -2.06 -8.20
C VAL A 165 -0.33 -2.83 -7.73
N THR A 166 -1.48 -2.52 -8.34
CA THR A 166 -2.79 -3.08 -8.01
C THR A 166 -3.33 -4.06 -9.05
N SER A 167 -2.49 -4.54 -9.97
CA SER A 167 -2.87 -5.44 -11.07
C SER A 167 -3.53 -6.76 -10.64
N ARG A 168 -3.45 -7.12 -9.36
CA ARG A 168 -4.07 -8.34 -8.81
C ARG A 168 -5.41 -8.11 -8.14
N ILE A 169 -5.87 -6.88 -8.07
CA ILE A 169 -7.19 -6.56 -7.50
C ILE A 169 -8.24 -6.85 -8.55
N SER A 170 -9.10 -7.83 -8.28
CA SER A 170 -10.26 -8.14 -9.11
C SER A 170 -11.34 -7.06 -8.95
N GLU A 171 -12.36 -7.09 -9.82
CA GLU A 171 -13.50 -6.17 -9.72
C GLU A 171 -14.27 -6.39 -8.40
N ASP A 172 -14.45 -7.63 -7.97
CA ASP A 172 -15.12 -7.94 -6.70
C ASP A 172 -14.32 -7.42 -5.50
N GLU A 173 -13.01 -7.60 -5.51
CA GLU A 173 -12.11 -7.07 -4.47
C GLU A 173 -12.08 -5.54 -4.47
N ARG A 174 -12.17 -4.90 -5.64
CA ARG A 174 -12.32 -3.45 -5.74
C ARG A 174 -13.61 -2.98 -5.06
N LEU A 175 -14.72 -3.64 -5.33
CA LEU A 175 -16.02 -3.34 -4.70
C LEU A 175 -15.98 -3.56 -3.19
N GLU A 176 -15.32 -4.63 -2.72
CA GLU A 176 -15.08 -4.87 -1.29
C GLU A 176 -14.31 -3.72 -0.64
N ILE A 177 -13.22 -3.27 -1.27
CA ILE A 177 -12.41 -2.14 -0.77
C ILE A 177 -13.26 -0.86 -0.69
N VAL A 178 -14.05 -0.58 -1.72
CA VAL A 178 -14.89 0.62 -1.78
C VAL A 178 -15.98 0.58 -0.71
N ALA A 179 -16.66 -0.55 -0.53
CA ALA A 179 -17.69 -0.72 0.48
C ALA A 179 -17.10 -0.54 1.90
N ALA A 180 -15.97 -1.19 2.19
CA ALA A 180 -15.29 -1.07 3.47
C ALA A 180 -14.81 0.37 3.76
N ALA A 181 -14.35 1.09 2.74
CA ALA A 181 -13.95 2.50 2.90
C ALA A 181 -15.16 3.41 3.12
N THR A 182 -16.30 3.13 2.50
CA THR A 182 -17.55 3.88 2.70
C THR A 182 -18.04 3.74 4.13
N GLU A 183 -18.15 2.52 4.64
CA GLU A 183 -18.54 2.23 6.03
C GLU A 183 -17.58 2.89 7.02
N ALA A 184 -16.28 2.76 6.78
CA ALA A 184 -15.28 3.38 7.64
C ALA A 184 -15.32 4.92 7.60
N TRP A 185 -15.64 5.51 6.46
CA TRP A 185 -15.81 6.96 6.34
C TRP A 185 -17.03 7.44 7.14
N GLU A 186 -18.16 6.75 7.05
CA GLU A 186 -19.38 7.06 7.81
C GLU A 186 -19.09 7.01 9.32
N THR A 187 -18.45 5.91 9.78
CA THR A 187 -18.03 5.75 11.19
C THR A 187 -17.07 6.87 11.64
N ALA A 188 -16.04 7.17 10.83
CA ALA A 188 -15.06 8.21 11.14
C ALA A 188 -15.69 9.61 11.15
N ASN A 189 -16.66 9.86 10.25
CA ASN A 189 -17.37 11.13 10.22
C ASN A 189 -18.27 11.30 11.45
N PHE A 190 -18.96 10.25 11.85
CA PHE A 190 -19.76 10.24 13.05
C PHE A 190 -18.89 10.44 14.30
N ALA A 191 -17.78 9.69 14.42
CA ALA A 191 -16.82 9.85 15.52
C ALA A 191 -16.27 11.28 15.66
N SER A 192 -16.03 11.94 14.53
CA SER A 192 -15.57 13.33 14.47
C SER A 192 -16.66 14.33 14.90
N THR A 193 -17.92 14.06 14.55
CA THR A 193 -19.06 14.93 14.86
C THR A 193 -19.40 14.86 16.37
N GLU A 194 -19.37 13.65 16.93
CA GLU A 194 -19.69 13.42 18.35
C GLU A 194 -18.49 13.68 19.27
N ASP A 195 -17.28 13.90 18.71
CA ASP A 195 -15.99 14.00 19.44
C ASP A 195 -15.78 12.82 20.41
N ASP A 196 -16.15 11.61 19.96
CA ASP A 196 -16.14 10.40 20.78
C ASP A 196 -15.03 9.43 20.37
N ILE A 197 -14.08 9.24 21.30
CA ILE A 197 -12.95 8.31 21.11
C ILE A 197 -13.41 6.84 21.02
N GLU A 198 -14.53 6.47 21.64
CA GLU A 198 -14.98 5.07 21.62
C GLU A 198 -15.39 4.66 20.21
N ILE A 199 -15.98 5.56 19.41
CA ILE A 199 -16.33 5.32 18.01
C ILE A 199 -15.05 5.13 17.17
N TRP A 200 -13.99 5.90 17.42
CA TRP A 200 -12.69 5.69 16.77
C TRP A 200 -12.07 4.32 17.08
N LYS A 201 -12.38 3.73 18.24
CA LYS A 201 -11.91 2.37 18.59
C LYS A 201 -12.56 1.28 17.73
N GLU A 202 -13.72 1.53 17.13
CA GLU A 202 -14.29 0.60 16.16
C GLU A 202 -13.36 0.43 14.94
N LEU A 203 -12.82 1.54 14.45
CA LEU A 203 -11.89 1.54 13.30
C LEU A 203 -10.48 1.04 13.63
N PHE A 204 -9.99 1.35 14.84
CA PHE A 204 -8.57 1.13 15.17
C PHE A 204 -8.34 0.11 16.28
N GLY A 205 -9.41 -0.41 16.88
CA GLY A 205 -9.37 -1.38 17.96
C GLY A 205 -9.29 -0.75 19.36
N PRO A 206 -9.59 -1.55 20.42
CA PRO A 206 -9.84 -1.06 21.79
C PRO A 206 -8.62 -0.41 22.44
N ARG A 207 -7.42 -0.64 21.93
CA ARG A 207 -6.17 -0.01 22.42
C ARG A 207 -5.83 1.32 21.74
N PHE A 208 -6.72 1.82 20.88
CA PHE A 208 -6.51 3.13 20.26
C PHE A 208 -6.60 4.24 21.30
N LYS A 209 -5.66 5.17 21.24
CA LYS A 209 -5.61 6.38 22.08
C LYS A 209 -5.20 7.57 21.23
N VAL A 210 -5.82 8.71 21.46
CA VAL A 210 -5.32 9.99 20.96
C VAL A 210 -4.14 10.41 21.84
N LYS A 211 -3.09 10.88 21.24
CA LYS A 211 -1.95 11.42 21.98
C LYS A 211 -2.30 12.88 22.31
N GLU A 212 -2.33 13.21 23.60
CA GLU A 212 -2.41 14.58 24.11
C GLU A 212 -1.21 15.39 23.64
#